data_6be35681a7e5e2f58dc8e6ce17256697
#
_entry.id   6be35681a7e5e2f58dc8e6ce17256697
#
_cell.length_a   1.000
_cell.length_b   1.000
_cell.length_c   1.000
_cell.angle_alpha   90.00
_cell.angle_beta   90.00
_cell.angle_gamma   90.00
#
_symmetry.space_group_name_H-M   'P 1'
#
loop_
_entity.id
_entity.type
_entity.pdbx_description
1 polymer ?
#
loop_
_entity_poly.entity_id
_entity_poly.type
_entity_poly.pdbx_seq_one_letter_code
_entity_poly.pdbx_strand_id
1 'polypeptide(L)'
;MIARRAILAAVGAVFLSGLVATQPARAGQDILIGGGSVTGVYYQVALHICNLLNKYDGENYNCVGRPALGSVFNIRAVERGLLDVGVAQSDRNYEAANGMGEFKGKAQAGLRSLFSMHPETVLLVTRKDAGISSVADLKGKVVNIGNPGSGQRGNAEDVLRLHGIDSETDIDAQGLQQQEASRALVDRKIDAFFYTVGNPAAAIEEPANSTDLAIVPINSDAIRGYVNERPYYVMTTIPAGTYTGVDQGVETYAVTATVVTSENTSDEMIYALVKGVFEHLDELRDAHKAFRVLSPDSMLQGLSAPLHPGALKYYRERGWK
;
A
#
# COMPACT_ATOMS: atom_id res chain seq x y z
N MET A 1 -65.50 -46.13 -66.17
CA MET A 1 -64.85 -46.31 -64.87
C MET A 1 -63.86 -45.16 -64.73
N ILE A 2 -64.18 -44.24 -63.89
CA ILE A 2 -63.52 -42.90 -63.80
C ILE A 2 -62.57 -42.91 -62.61
N ALA A 3 -61.26 -42.75 -62.86
CA ALA A 3 -60.26 -42.61 -61.80
C ALA A 3 -60.06 -41.14 -61.44
N ARG A 4 -60.35 -40.77 -60.17
CA ARG A 4 -60.15 -39.46 -59.61
C ARG A 4 -58.67 -39.38 -59.11
N ARG A 5 -57.93 -38.43 -59.65
CA ARG A 5 -56.62 -38.01 -59.14
C ARG A 5 -56.82 -36.98 -58.03
N ALA A 6 -56.28 -37.25 -56.85
CA ALA A 6 -56.19 -36.28 -55.74
C ALA A 6 -54.82 -35.59 -55.86
N ILE A 7 -54.84 -34.27 -55.86
CA ILE A 7 -53.65 -33.40 -55.81
C ILE A 7 -53.42 -33.03 -54.32
N LEU A 8 -52.28 -33.47 -53.75
CA LEU A 8 -51.81 -32.98 -52.44
C LEU A 8 -50.96 -31.72 -52.69
N ALA A 9 -51.40 -30.61 -52.14
CA ALA A 9 -50.63 -29.41 -52.04
C ALA A 9 -49.80 -29.45 -50.73
N ALA A 10 -48.47 -29.51 -50.85
CA ALA A 10 -47.53 -29.40 -49.71
C ALA A 10 -47.24 -27.91 -49.43
N VAL A 11 -47.69 -27.42 -48.28
CA VAL A 11 -47.33 -26.09 -47.77
C VAL A 11 -46.00 -26.21 -47.02
N GLY A 12 -44.93 -25.73 -47.62
CA GLY A 12 -43.61 -25.66 -46.96
C GLY A 12 -43.54 -24.44 -46.01
N ALA A 13 -43.55 -24.69 -44.72
CA ALA A 13 -43.27 -23.66 -43.72
C ALA A 13 -41.72 -23.48 -43.58
N VAL A 14 -41.23 -22.34 -44.07
CA VAL A 14 -39.87 -21.92 -43.88
C VAL A 14 -39.69 -21.35 -42.47
N PHE A 15 -39.11 -22.13 -41.54
CA PHE A 15 -38.66 -21.60 -40.27
C PHE A 15 -37.35 -20.84 -40.47
N LEU A 16 -37.42 -19.50 -40.45
CA LEU A 16 -36.26 -18.66 -40.26
C LEU A 16 -35.81 -18.80 -38.79
N SER A 17 -34.83 -19.69 -38.55
CA SER A 17 -34.13 -19.75 -37.28
C SER A 17 -33.17 -18.57 -37.22
N GLY A 18 -33.58 -17.49 -36.55
CA GLY A 18 -32.68 -16.38 -36.21
C GLY A 18 -31.59 -16.89 -35.26
N LEU A 19 -30.36 -17.02 -35.75
CA LEU A 19 -29.19 -17.16 -34.89
C LEU A 19 -29.02 -15.85 -34.09
N VAL A 20 -29.51 -15.86 -32.85
CA VAL A 20 -29.09 -14.89 -31.86
C VAL A 20 -27.64 -15.22 -31.54
N ALA A 21 -26.71 -14.50 -32.14
CA ALA A 21 -25.30 -14.56 -31.75
C ALA A 21 -25.21 -14.04 -30.30
N THR A 22 -25.20 -14.92 -29.34
CA THR A 22 -24.80 -14.59 -27.97
C THR A 22 -23.33 -14.21 -28.03
N GLN A 23 -23.03 -12.90 -27.97
CA GLN A 23 -21.67 -12.47 -27.73
C GLN A 23 -21.24 -13.08 -26.39
N PRO A 24 -20.05 -13.74 -26.33
CA PRO A 24 -19.53 -14.21 -25.06
C PRO A 24 -19.42 -12.99 -24.14
N ALA A 25 -19.97 -13.08 -22.94
CA ALA A 25 -19.77 -12.09 -21.92
C ALA A 25 -18.23 -11.92 -21.79
N ARG A 26 -17.74 -10.73 -22.07
CA ARG A 26 -16.32 -10.42 -21.95
C ARG A 26 -16.03 -10.48 -20.44
N ALA A 27 -15.34 -11.51 -19.99
CA ALA A 27 -14.85 -11.56 -18.61
C ALA A 27 -13.97 -10.32 -18.42
N GLY A 28 -14.24 -9.54 -17.36
CA GLY A 28 -13.47 -8.34 -17.06
C GLY A 28 -11.98 -8.67 -16.95
N GLN A 29 -11.13 -7.74 -17.32
CA GLN A 29 -9.68 -7.91 -17.22
C GLN A 29 -9.28 -7.94 -15.74
N ASP A 30 -8.53 -8.96 -15.33
CA ASP A 30 -8.03 -9.05 -13.95
C ASP A 30 -7.01 -7.95 -13.65
N ILE A 31 -7.12 -7.38 -12.44
CA ILE A 31 -6.16 -6.43 -11.87
C ILE A 31 -5.76 -6.92 -10.48
N LEU A 32 -4.46 -7.07 -10.25
CA LEU A 32 -3.91 -7.45 -8.97
C LEU A 32 -3.21 -6.27 -8.30
N ILE A 33 -3.70 -5.86 -7.13
CA ILE A 33 -3.08 -4.80 -6.33
C ILE A 33 -2.41 -5.38 -5.10
N GLY A 34 -1.08 -5.22 -4.98
CA GLY A 34 -0.31 -5.62 -3.81
C GLY A 34 -0.43 -4.59 -2.68
N GLY A 35 -0.86 -5.03 -1.52
CA GLY A 35 -0.92 -4.24 -0.29
C GLY A 35 0.25 -4.54 0.66
N GLY A 36 -0.07 -4.81 1.91
CA GLY A 36 0.85 -5.18 2.98
C GLY A 36 0.28 -6.30 3.84
N SER A 37 0.67 -6.34 5.12
CA SER A 37 0.03 -7.19 6.12
C SER A 37 -1.47 -6.89 6.20
N VAL A 38 -2.28 -7.90 6.47
CA VAL A 38 -3.75 -7.75 6.58
C VAL A 38 -4.19 -6.79 7.69
N THR A 39 -3.37 -6.60 8.72
CA THR A 39 -3.57 -5.63 9.82
C THR A 39 -2.98 -4.25 9.52
N GLY A 40 -2.36 -4.07 8.35
CA GLY A 40 -1.73 -2.83 7.91
C GLY A 40 -2.61 -2.02 6.96
N VAL A 41 -2.34 -0.72 6.86
CA VAL A 41 -3.16 0.20 6.05
C VAL A 41 -2.97 -0.02 4.54
N TYR A 42 -1.84 -0.56 4.08
CA TYR A 42 -1.63 -0.90 2.66
C TYR A 42 -2.63 -1.91 2.13
N TYR A 43 -2.99 -2.91 2.94
CA TYR A 43 -4.01 -3.87 2.53
C TYR A 43 -5.38 -3.20 2.39
N GLN A 44 -5.71 -2.25 3.29
CA GLN A 44 -6.92 -1.44 3.19
C GLN A 44 -6.91 -0.57 1.92
N VAL A 45 -5.77 0.03 1.56
CA VAL A 45 -5.62 0.78 0.28
C VAL A 45 -5.95 -0.12 -0.90
N ALA A 46 -5.29 -1.29 -1.01
CA ALA A 46 -5.52 -2.23 -2.11
C ALA A 46 -6.97 -2.70 -2.17
N LEU A 47 -7.56 -3.06 -1.03
CA LEU A 47 -8.93 -3.54 -0.92
C LEU A 47 -9.94 -2.47 -1.38
N HIS A 48 -9.81 -1.23 -0.87
CA HIS A 48 -10.80 -0.18 -1.16
C HIS A 48 -10.68 0.37 -2.57
N ILE A 49 -9.47 0.46 -3.15
CA ILE A 49 -9.30 0.77 -4.58
C ILE A 49 -9.99 -0.29 -5.44
N CYS A 50 -9.78 -1.58 -5.14
CA CYS A 50 -10.45 -2.66 -5.86
C CYS A 50 -11.98 -2.64 -5.70
N ASN A 51 -12.47 -2.36 -4.48
CA ASN A 51 -13.92 -2.23 -4.25
C ASN A 51 -14.54 -1.11 -5.10
N LEU A 52 -13.88 0.05 -5.21
CA LEU A 52 -14.34 1.14 -6.07
C LEU A 52 -14.34 0.72 -7.54
N LEU A 53 -13.25 0.14 -8.04
CA LEU A 53 -13.15 -0.26 -9.44
C LEU A 53 -14.19 -1.34 -9.78
N ASN A 54 -14.35 -2.36 -8.95
CA ASN A 54 -15.36 -3.41 -9.14
C ASN A 54 -16.79 -2.88 -9.07
N LYS A 55 -17.05 -1.86 -8.24
CA LYS A 55 -18.36 -1.25 -8.11
C LYS A 55 -18.76 -0.39 -9.32
N TYR A 56 -17.81 0.38 -9.85
CA TYR A 56 -18.09 1.39 -10.86
C TYR A 56 -17.64 1.02 -12.27
N ASP A 57 -16.78 0.02 -12.43
CA ASP A 57 -16.28 -0.46 -13.72
C ASP A 57 -16.09 -1.99 -13.77
N GLY A 58 -16.85 -2.72 -12.95
CA GLY A 58 -16.77 -4.19 -12.81
C GLY A 58 -17.15 -4.97 -14.07
N GLU A 59 -17.76 -4.34 -15.08
CA GLU A 59 -18.00 -4.96 -16.39
C GLU A 59 -16.71 -5.11 -17.19
N ASN A 60 -15.76 -4.18 -17.01
CA ASN A 60 -14.49 -4.16 -17.71
C ASN A 60 -13.34 -4.76 -16.91
N TYR A 61 -13.39 -4.67 -15.58
CA TYR A 61 -12.30 -5.07 -14.70
C TYR A 61 -12.77 -5.93 -13.53
N ASN A 62 -11.92 -6.89 -13.15
CA ASN A 62 -12.05 -7.69 -11.94
C ASN A 62 -10.82 -7.44 -11.06
N CYS A 63 -10.95 -6.53 -10.10
CA CYS A 63 -9.84 -6.11 -9.25
C CYS A 63 -9.78 -6.90 -7.95
N VAL A 64 -8.57 -7.37 -7.58
CA VAL A 64 -8.32 -8.10 -6.35
C VAL A 64 -7.16 -7.47 -5.58
N GLY A 65 -7.45 -6.93 -4.39
CA GLY A 65 -6.44 -6.50 -3.43
C GLY A 65 -5.85 -7.72 -2.69
N ARG A 66 -4.53 -7.85 -2.69
CA ARG A 66 -3.83 -8.99 -2.07
C ARG A 66 -2.92 -8.54 -0.93
N PRO A 67 -2.87 -9.30 0.18
CA PRO A 67 -1.80 -9.16 1.15
C PRO A 67 -0.43 -9.38 0.48
N ALA A 68 0.57 -8.63 0.91
CA ALA A 68 1.92 -8.72 0.39
C ALA A 68 2.97 -8.38 1.47
N LEU A 69 4.25 -8.47 1.10
CA LEU A 69 5.35 -8.26 2.04
C LEU A 69 5.72 -6.78 2.26
N GLY A 70 5.10 -5.85 1.52
CA GLY A 70 5.30 -4.41 1.65
C GLY A 70 6.09 -3.80 0.49
N SER A 71 6.64 -2.60 0.69
CA SER A 71 7.09 -1.68 -0.38
C SER A 71 8.10 -2.29 -1.35
N VAL A 72 9.19 -2.86 -0.85
CA VAL A 72 10.27 -3.42 -1.70
C VAL A 72 9.76 -4.62 -2.50
N PHE A 73 8.97 -5.48 -1.87
CA PHE A 73 8.33 -6.60 -2.56
C PHE A 73 7.38 -6.11 -3.66
N ASN A 74 6.50 -5.15 -3.35
CA ASN A 74 5.50 -4.65 -4.29
C ASN A 74 6.15 -4.00 -5.51
N ILE A 75 7.17 -3.16 -5.30
CA ILE A 75 7.94 -2.54 -6.39
C ILE A 75 8.55 -3.62 -7.30
N ARG A 76 9.24 -4.62 -6.73
CA ARG A 76 9.83 -5.71 -7.50
C ARG A 76 8.79 -6.59 -8.20
N ALA A 77 7.62 -6.79 -7.59
CA ALA A 77 6.54 -7.59 -8.16
C ALA A 77 5.86 -6.86 -9.33
N VAL A 78 5.65 -5.56 -9.20
CA VAL A 78 5.13 -4.69 -10.28
C VAL A 78 6.10 -4.68 -11.47
N GLU A 79 7.39 -4.48 -11.23
CA GLU A 79 8.41 -4.45 -12.29
C GLU A 79 8.49 -5.79 -13.05
N ARG A 80 8.19 -6.91 -12.38
CA ARG A 80 8.17 -8.25 -12.98
C ARG A 80 6.82 -8.65 -13.57
N GLY A 81 5.80 -7.80 -13.50
CA GLY A 81 4.45 -8.11 -13.95
C GLY A 81 3.72 -9.17 -13.10
N LEU A 82 4.15 -9.38 -11.85
CA LEU A 82 3.47 -10.27 -10.89
C LEU A 82 2.32 -9.58 -10.17
N LEU A 83 2.34 -8.26 -10.15
CA LEU A 83 1.28 -7.35 -9.72
C LEU A 83 1.13 -6.28 -10.78
N ASP A 84 -0.10 -5.85 -11.04
CA ASP A 84 -0.37 -4.72 -11.92
C ASP A 84 -0.10 -3.39 -11.20
N VAL A 85 -0.43 -3.35 -9.92
CA VAL A 85 -0.31 -2.17 -9.06
C VAL A 85 0.22 -2.58 -7.68
N GLY A 86 0.97 -1.71 -7.04
CA GLY A 86 1.49 -1.93 -5.70
C GLY A 86 1.38 -0.69 -4.82
N VAL A 87 1.25 -0.89 -3.51
CA VAL A 87 1.35 0.19 -2.53
C VAL A 87 2.75 0.18 -1.95
N ALA A 88 3.44 1.34 -1.97
CA ALA A 88 4.82 1.45 -1.51
C ALA A 88 5.12 2.83 -0.92
N GLN A 89 6.07 2.89 -0.01
CA GLN A 89 6.57 4.13 0.58
C GLN A 89 7.27 5.02 -0.45
N SER A 90 7.12 6.33 -0.33
CA SER A 90 7.73 7.32 -1.22
C SER A 90 9.27 7.26 -1.21
N ASP A 91 9.90 6.96 -0.07
CA ASP A 91 11.34 6.76 0.06
C ASP A 91 11.82 5.52 -0.71
N ARG A 92 11.10 4.38 -0.58
CA ARG A 92 11.44 3.14 -1.32
C ARG A 92 11.24 3.32 -2.83
N ASN A 93 10.24 4.10 -3.25
CA ASN A 93 10.06 4.45 -4.66
C ASN A 93 11.20 5.32 -5.18
N TYR A 94 11.67 6.30 -4.38
CA TYR A 94 12.83 7.10 -4.73
C TYR A 94 14.08 6.23 -4.88
N GLU A 95 14.34 5.37 -3.92
CA GLU A 95 15.48 4.43 -3.97
C GLU A 95 15.41 3.50 -5.18
N ALA A 96 14.20 2.96 -5.47
CA ALA A 96 13.99 2.08 -6.61
C ALA A 96 14.26 2.81 -7.94
N ALA A 97 13.71 3.99 -8.12
CA ALA A 97 13.89 4.78 -9.34
C ALA A 97 15.35 5.19 -9.56
N ASN A 98 16.13 5.40 -8.47
CA ASN A 98 17.51 5.87 -8.53
C ASN A 98 18.57 4.76 -8.30
N GLY A 99 18.17 3.50 -8.12
CA GLY A 99 19.11 2.39 -7.86
C GLY A 99 19.86 2.54 -6.56
N MET A 100 19.19 2.98 -5.49
CA MET A 100 19.73 3.21 -4.15
C MET A 100 19.19 2.19 -3.13
N GLY A 101 19.71 2.20 -1.91
CA GLY A 101 19.23 1.35 -0.82
C GLY A 101 19.16 -0.11 -1.23
N GLU A 102 18.02 -0.74 -1.01
CA GLU A 102 17.70 -2.12 -1.41
C GLU A 102 17.77 -2.38 -2.94
N PHE A 103 17.77 -1.33 -3.73
CA PHE A 103 17.85 -1.39 -5.20
C PHE A 103 19.23 -0.98 -5.74
N LYS A 104 20.25 -0.92 -4.88
CA LYS A 104 21.60 -0.46 -5.25
C LYS A 104 22.14 -1.19 -6.48
N GLY A 105 22.47 -0.40 -7.50
CA GLY A 105 22.97 -0.89 -8.79
C GLY A 105 21.92 -1.55 -9.70
N LYS A 106 20.63 -1.51 -9.33
CA LYS A 106 19.50 -2.10 -10.08
C LYS A 106 18.30 -1.15 -10.04
N ALA A 107 18.47 0.05 -10.61
CA ALA A 107 17.35 1.00 -10.72
C ALA A 107 16.16 0.37 -11.46
N GLN A 108 14.96 0.63 -10.96
CA GLN A 108 13.71 0.17 -11.54
C GLN A 108 13.19 1.27 -12.49
N ALA A 109 13.79 1.35 -13.67
CA ALA A 109 13.52 2.43 -14.65
C ALA A 109 12.07 2.42 -15.18
N GLY A 110 11.42 1.26 -15.21
CA GLY A 110 10.03 1.07 -15.60
C GLY A 110 9.01 1.45 -14.53
N LEU A 111 9.44 1.78 -13.29
CA LEU A 111 8.52 2.16 -12.22
C LEU A 111 7.78 3.47 -12.53
N ARG A 112 6.47 3.48 -12.31
CA ARG A 112 5.61 4.65 -12.51
C ARG A 112 4.75 4.92 -11.28
N SER A 113 4.63 6.20 -10.92
CA SER A 113 3.71 6.65 -9.87
C SER A 113 2.31 6.85 -10.42
N LEU A 114 1.31 6.53 -9.62
CA LEU A 114 -0.09 6.88 -9.87
C LEU A 114 -0.47 8.09 -9.01
N PHE A 115 -0.60 7.90 -7.73
CA PHE A 115 -0.95 8.94 -6.75
C PHE A 115 -0.41 8.60 -5.36
N SER A 116 -0.36 9.60 -4.50
CA SER A 116 -0.06 9.44 -3.07
C SER A 116 -1.33 9.13 -2.28
N MET A 117 -1.13 8.45 -1.17
CA MET A 117 -2.17 8.14 -0.20
C MET A 117 -1.92 8.91 1.11
N HIS A 118 -2.01 8.25 2.22
CA HIS A 118 -1.87 8.80 3.56
C HIS A 118 -0.41 8.94 3.99
N PRO A 119 -0.10 9.84 4.93
CA PRO A 119 1.20 9.87 5.59
C PRO A 119 1.38 8.62 6.48
N GLU A 120 2.61 8.14 6.56
CA GLU A 120 3.02 6.99 7.35
C GLU A 120 4.12 7.40 8.31
N THR A 121 3.85 7.32 9.60
CA THR A 121 4.86 7.64 10.61
C THR A 121 5.75 6.44 10.88
N VAL A 122 7.03 6.69 11.11
CA VAL A 122 7.97 5.68 11.58
C VAL A 122 7.83 5.56 13.10
N LEU A 123 7.38 4.41 13.56
CA LEU A 123 7.08 4.13 14.96
C LEU A 123 8.09 3.16 15.54
N LEU A 124 8.48 3.40 16.79
CA LEU A 124 9.12 2.43 17.66
C LEU A 124 8.17 2.16 18.81
N VAL A 125 7.58 0.97 18.82
CA VAL A 125 6.55 0.55 19.78
C VAL A 125 7.15 -0.43 20.75
N THR A 126 6.88 -0.21 22.06
CA THR A 126 7.37 -1.06 23.14
C THR A 126 6.31 -1.20 24.24
N ARG A 127 6.51 -2.12 25.18
CA ARG A 127 5.77 -2.13 26.43
C ARG A 127 6.40 -1.15 27.40
N LYS A 128 5.61 -0.48 28.24
CA LYS A 128 6.12 0.43 29.30
C LYS A 128 7.08 -0.25 30.26
N ASP A 129 6.89 -1.55 30.53
CA ASP A 129 7.73 -2.33 31.43
C ASP A 129 9.03 -2.87 30.80
N ALA A 130 9.27 -2.65 29.50
CA ALA A 130 10.48 -3.11 28.82
C ALA A 130 11.72 -2.21 29.08
N GLY A 131 11.52 -1.04 29.73
CA GLY A 131 12.60 -0.11 30.06
C GLY A 131 13.23 0.55 28.82
N ILE A 132 12.42 0.80 27.76
CA ILE A 132 12.85 1.44 26.52
C ILE A 132 12.17 2.80 26.43
N SER A 133 12.92 3.89 26.57
CA SER A 133 12.48 5.27 26.52
C SER A 133 13.12 6.07 25.38
N SER A 134 14.18 5.54 24.80
CA SER A 134 14.91 6.10 23.67
C SER A 134 15.38 4.99 22.73
N VAL A 135 15.79 5.34 21.51
CA VAL A 135 16.37 4.38 20.55
C VAL A 135 17.66 3.75 21.12
N ALA A 136 18.41 4.50 21.92
CA ALA A 136 19.65 3.99 22.53
C ALA A 136 19.43 2.80 23.49
N ASP A 137 18.23 2.70 24.11
CA ASP A 137 17.90 1.63 25.04
C ASP A 137 17.63 0.28 24.34
N LEU A 138 17.67 0.24 23.01
CA LEU A 138 17.48 -0.99 22.22
C LEU A 138 18.68 -1.94 22.31
N LYS A 139 19.87 -1.48 22.73
CA LYS A 139 21.04 -2.35 22.84
C LYS A 139 20.78 -3.52 23.79
N GLY A 140 21.08 -4.73 23.30
CA GLY A 140 20.83 -5.99 24.02
C GLY A 140 19.36 -6.43 24.09
N LYS A 141 18.44 -5.75 23.37
CA LYS A 141 17.02 -6.09 23.33
C LYS A 141 16.68 -6.97 22.13
N VAL A 142 15.55 -7.67 22.24
CA VAL A 142 14.92 -8.40 21.14
C VAL A 142 14.00 -7.45 20.39
N VAL A 143 14.38 -7.05 19.16
CA VAL A 143 13.70 -5.98 18.42
C VAL A 143 13.25 -6.47 17.04
N ASN A 144 11.97 -6.39 16.74
CA ASN A 144 11.52 -6.62 15.38
C ASN A 144 11.75 -5.39 14.52
N ILE A 145 12.63 -5.52 13.53
CA ILE A 145 12.97 -4.45 12.56
C ILE A 145 12.15 -4.54 11.26
N GLY A 146 11.22 -5.49 11.19
CA GLY A 146 10.37 -5.72 10.02
C GLY A 146 10.83 -6.86 9.11
N ASN A 147 9.90 -7.46 8.41
CA ASN A 147 10.17 -8.58 7.51
C ASN A 147 11.00 -8.16 6.29
N PRO A 148 11.82 -9.07 5.74
CA PRO A 148 12.48 -8.85 4.46
C PRO A 148 11.47 -8.48 3.36
N GLY A 149 11.80 -7.48 2.55
CA GLY A 149 10.92 -6.97 1.49
C GLY A 149 9.94 -5.88 1.93
N SER A 150 9.88 -5.54 3.22
CA SER A 150 9.10 -4.40 3.72
C SER A 150 9.88 -3.08 3.61
N GLY A 151 9.15 -1.97 3.46
CA GLY A 151 9.78 -0.64 3.51
C GLY A 151 10.18 -0.23 4.92
N GLN A 152 9.39 -0.65 5.92
CA GLN A 152 9.67 -0.37 7.34
C GLN A 152 11.01 -0.92 7.81
N ARG A 153 11.49 -2.05 7.26
CA ARG A 153 12.80 -2.61 7.61
C ARG A 153 13.92 -1.61 7.30
N GLY A 154 13.91 -1.00 6.13
CA GLY A 154 14.92 0.01 5.80
C GLY A 154 14.81 1.25 6.69
N ASN A 155 13.59 1.70 7.08
CA ASN A 155 13.47 2.80 8.04
C ASN A 155 14.01 2.41 9.42
N ALA A 156 13.77 1.18 9.90
CA ALA A 156 14.33 0.68 11.15
C ALA A 156 15.86 0.64 11.12
N GLU A 157 16.44 0.10 10.05
CA GLU A 157 17.90 0.04 9.84
C GLU A 157 18.52 1.44 9.79
N ASP A 158 17.86 2.42 9.14
CA ASP A 158 18.29 3.81 9.14
C ASP A 158 18.25 4.44 10.54
N VAL A 159 17.18 4.24 11.31
CA VAL A 159 17.08 4.76 12.68
C VAL A 159 18.15 4.16 13.57
N LEU A 160 18.37 2.85 13.52
CA LEU A 160 19.40 2.16 14.30
C LEU A 160 20.79 2.70 13.94
N ARG A 161 21.13 2.75 12.66
CA ARG A 161 22.40 3.25 12.15
C ARG A 161 22.67 4.70 12.57
N LEU A 162 21.68 5.58 12.51
CA LEU A 162 21.78 6.99 12.93
C LEU A 162 22.01 7.15 14.43
N HIS A 163 21.68 6.13 15.23
CA HIS A 163 21.93 6.09 16.68
C HIS A 163 23.15 5.25 17.05
N GLY A 164 23.98 4.82 16.06
CA GLY A 164 25.17 4.02 16.31
C GLY A 164 24.86 2.61 16.86
N ILE A 165 23.74 2.05 16.43
CA ILE A 165 23.32 0.68 16.77
C ILE A 165 23.47 -0.19 15.52
N ASP A 166 24.28 -1.22 15.62
CA ASP A 166 24.41 -2.25 14.60
C ASP A 166 23.31 -3.31 14.80
N SER A 167 22.45 -3.48 13.78
CA SER A 167 21.34 -4.42 13.85
C SER A 167 21.74 -5.89 13.88
N GLU A 168 23.00 -6.22 13.53
CA GLU A 168 23.51 -7.60 13.52
C GLU A 168 24.19 -7.99 14.85
N THR A 169 24.73 -7.00 15.58
CA THR A 169 25.57 -7.25 16.77
C THR A 169 25.07 -6.63 18.05
N ASP A 170 24.36 -5.50 17.99
CA ASP A 170 23.94 -4.75 19.18
C ASP A 170 22.53 -5.13 19.68
N ILE A 171 21.69 -5.78 18.86
CA ILE A 171 20.33 -6.22 19.18
C ILE A 171 20.11 -7.65 18.70
N ASP A 172 19.08 -8.33 19.23
CA ASP A 172 18.54 -9.55 18.62
C ASP A 172 17.45 -9.14 17.63
N ALA A 173 17.85 -8.95 16.36
CA ALA A 173 16.98 -8.43 15.31
C ALA A 173 16.04 -9.49 14.76
N GLN A 174 14.73 -9.30 14.92
CA GLN A 174 13.70 -10.16 14.38
C GLN A 174 13.17 -9.61 13.05
N GLY A 175 12.76 -10.52 12.16
CA GLY A 175 12.20 -10.20 10.83
C GLY A 175 10.73 -10.61 10.68
N LEU A 176 9.92 -10.42 11.71
CA LEU A 176 8.52 -10.84 11.74
C LEU A 176 7.64 -9.91 10.88
N GLN A 177 6.60 -10.47 10.29
CA GLN A 177 5.53 -9.65 9.73
C GLN A 177 4.78 -8.91 10.85
N GLN A 178 4.15 -7.78 10.53
CA GLN A 178 3.61 -6.89 11.56
C GLN A 178 2.58 -7.55 12.48
N GLN A 179 1.70 -8.40 11.95
CA GLN A 179 0.72 -9.11 12.76
C GLN A 179 1.39 -10.08 13.77
N GLU A 180 2.49 -10.70 13.36
CA GLU A 180 3.29 -11.59 14.24
C GLU A 180 4.04 -10.78 15.28
N ALA A 181 4.62 -9.62 14.90
CA ALA A 181 5.34 -8.72 15.79
C ALA A 181 4.42 -8.18 16.90
N SER A 182 3.19 -7.78 16.58
CA SER A 182 2.19 -7.32 17.56
C SER A 182 1.90 -8.38 18.61
N ARG A 183 1.68 -9.62 18.19
CA ARG A 183 1.47 -10.76 19.10
C ARG A 183 2.72 -11.09 19.92
N ALA A 184 3.89 -11.09 19.26
CA ALA A 184 5.16 -11.37 19.94
C ALA A 184 5.48 -10.33 21.04
N LEU A 185 5.09 -9.06 20.85
CA LEU A 185 5.22 -8.02 21.86
C LEU A 185 4.33 -8.31 23.08
N VAL A 186 3.06 -8.65 22.88
CA VAL A 186 2.12 -9.02 23.95
C VAL A 186 2.60 -10.27 24.67
N ASP A 187 3.09 -11.28 23.95
CA ASP A 187 3.64 -12.53 24.47
C ASP A 187 5.03 -12.37 25.13
N ARG A 188 5.60 -11.17 25.15
CA ARG A 188 6.95 -10.86 25.70
C ARG A 188 8.08 -11.63 25.00
N LYS A 189 7.88 -12.02 23.75
CA LYS A 189 8.91 -12.67 22.89
C LYS A 189 9.83 -11.66 22.24
N ILE A 190 9.37 -10.40 22.10
CA ILE A 190 10.16 -9.25 21.68
C ILE A 190 9.94 -8.10 22.66
N ASP A 191 10.91 -7.20 22.76
CA ASP A 191 10.87 -6.03 23.64
C ASP A 191 10.29 -4.81 22.93
N ALA A 192 10.54 -4.69 21.63
CA ALA A 192 10.05 -3.60 20.80
C ALA A 192 9.88 -4.03 19.35
N PHE A 193 9.12 -3.25 18.58
CA PHE A 193 9.09 -3.37 17.13
C PHE A 193 9.05 -2.00 16.45
N PHE A 194 9.68 -1.92 15.28
CA PHE A 194 9.50 -0.80 14.36
C PHE A 194 8.29 -1.04 13.46
N TYR A 195 7.57 0.04 13.14
CA TYR A 195 6.51 0.03 12.13
C TYR A 195 6.39 1.36 11.43
N THR A 196 6.36 1.35 10.11
CA THR A 196 6.05 2.53 9.29
C THR A 196 4.66 2.35 8.72
N VAL A 197 3.71 3.18 9.18
CA VAL A 197 2.29 2.96 8.90
C VAL A 197 1.46 4.23 9.05
N GLY A 198 0.33 4.29 8.34
CA GLY A 198 -0.72 5.28 8.59
C GLY A 198 -1.43 5.04 9.93
N ASN A 199 -1.76 6.11 10.63
CA ASN A 199 -2.42 6.03 11.93
C ASN A 199 -3.91 6.39 11.86
N PRO A 200 -4.75 5.73 12.69
CA PRO A 200 -4.44 4.56 13.52
C PRO A 200 -4.31 3.27 12.70
N ALA A 201 -3.55 2.30 13.22
CA ALA A 201 -3.36 0.98 12.61
C ALA A 201 -3.76 -0.14 13.58
N ALA A 202 -4.51 -1.13 13.10
CA ALA A 202 -4.98 -2.26 13.91
C ALA A 202 -3.83 -3.02 14.58
N ALA A 203 -2.70 -3.16 13.89
CA ALA A 203 -1.50 -3.79 14.42
C ALA A 203 -0.90 -3.11 15.68
N ILE A 204 -1.32 -1.87 15.99
CA ILE A 204 -0.93 -1.15 17.21
C ILE A 204 -2.13 -1.03 18.16
N GLU A 205 -3.35 -0.83 17.64
CA GLU A 205 -4.57 -0.79 18.45
C GLU A 205 -4.79 -2.11 19.24
N GLU A 206 -4.60 -3.27 18.56
CA GLU A 206 -4.77 -4.59 19.19
C GLU A 206 -3.86 -4.80 20.40
N PRO A 207 -2.52 -4.65 20.32
CA PRO A 207 -1.66 -4.77 21.48
C PRO A 207 -1.87 -3.64 22.50
N ALA A 208 -2.23 -2.42 22.08
CA ALA A 208 -2.52 -1.31 22.99
C ALA A 208 -3.72 -1.58 23.93
N ASN A 209 -4.66 -2.41 23.47
CA ASN A 209 -5.81 -2.84 24.30
C ASN A 209 -5.48 -4.05 25.19
N SER A 210 -4.32 -4.69 25.00
CA SER A 210 -3.94 -5.93 25.68
C SER A 210 -2.78 -5.77 26.66
N THR A 211 -1.97 -4.72 26.50
CA THR A 211 -0.82 -4.42 27.36
C THR A 211 -0.54 -2.91 27.38
N ASP A 212 0.16 -2.45 28.44
CA ASP A 212 0.58 -1.05 28.53
C ASP A 212 1.67 -0.74 27.49
N LEU A 213 1.29 -0.08 26.42
CA LEU A 213 2.20 0.34 25.37
C LEU A 213 2.82 1.73 25.61
N ALA A 214 4.00 1.90 25.04
CA ALA A 214 4.62 3.20 24.80
C ALA A 214 5.07 3.28 23.32
N ILE A 215 5.02 4.49 22.75
CA ILE A 215 5.67 4.81 21.50
C ILE A 215 6.88 5.67 21.84
N VAL A 216 8.06 5.22 21.44
CA VAL A 216 9.33 5.89 21.73
C VAL A 216 9.56 7.00 20.68
N PRO A 217 9.91 8.24 21.10
CA PRO A 217 10.21 9.30 20.15
C PRO A 217 11.41 8.98 19.24
N ILE A 218 11.31 9.35 17.97
CA ILE A 218 12.38 9.23 16.97
C ILE A 218 12.67 10.64 16.44
N ASN A 219 13.33 11.47 17.27
CA ASN A 219 13.46 12.91 17.05
C ASN A 219 14.84 13.48 17.39
N SER A 220 15.88 12.63 17.44
CA SER A 220 17.26 13.10 17.69
C SER A 220 17.74 14.08 16.60
N ASP A 221 18.78 14.85 16.89
CA ASP A 221 19.38 15.77 15.91
C ASP A 221 19.88 15.02 14.66
N ALA A 222 20.37 13.80 14.82
CA ALA A 222 20.75 12.95 13.69
C ALA A 222 19.55 12.61 12.78
N ILE A 223 18.38 12.32 13.37
CA ILE A 223 17.14 12.09 12.64
C ILE A 223 16.68 13.37 11.95
N ARG A 224 16.68 14.51 12.65
CA ARG A 224 16.28 15.80 12.05
C ARG A 224 17.16 16.18 10.87
N GLY A 225 18.47 16.00 11.00
CA GLY A 225 19.44 16.20 9.89
C GLY A 225 19.12 15.28 8.72
N TYR A 226 18.92 14.00 8.98
CA TYR A 226 18.61 12.98 7.98
C TYR A 226 17.30 13.29 7.21
N VAL A 227 16.26 13.74 7.92
CA VAL A 227 14.99 14.14 7.33
C VAL A 227 15.12 15.39 6.47
N ASN A 228 15.83 16.41 6.95
CA ASN A 228 15.98 17.69 6.23
C ASN A 228 16.73 17.55 4.89
N GLU A 229 17.57 16.54 4.74
CA GLU A 229 18.31 16.28 3.50
C GLU A 229 17.50 15.53 2.44
N ARG A 230 16.28 15.06 2.76
CA ARG A 230 15.51 14.14 1.92
C ARG A 230 14.08 14.62 1.71
N PRO A 231 13.68 14.94 0.46
CA PRO A 231 12.38 15.59 0.20
C PRO A 231 11.16 14.68 0.42
N TYR A 232 11.38 13.39 0.61
CA TYR A 232 10.32 12.41 0.85
C TYR A 232 10.07 12.12 2.34
N TYR A 233 10.85 12.75 3.25
CA TYR A 233 10.65 12.68 4.69
C TYR A 233 10.15 14.02 5.26
N VAL A 234 9.39 13.95 6.34
CA VAL A 234 8.94 15.14 7.10
C VAL A 234 8.90 14.79 8.59
N MET A 235 9.39 15.73 9.44
CA MET A 235 9.17 15.60 10.89
C MET A 235 7.69 15.81 11.19
N THR A 236 7.17 15.00 12.12
CA THR A 236 5.75 14.99 12.48
C THR A 236 5.55 14.59 13.95
N THR A 237 4.33 14.65 14.40
CA THR A 237 3.93 14.22 15.74
C THR A 237 2.72 13.30 15.64
N ILE A 238 2.78 12.15 16.31
CA ILE A 238 1.61 11.30 16.53
C ILE A 238 0.79 11.99 17.62
N PRO A 239 -0.47 12.36 17.37
CA PRO A 239 -1.29 13.05 18.37
C PRO A 239 -1.53 12.21 19.61
N ALA A 240 -1.65 12.88 20.76
CA ALA A 240 -2.14 12.26 21.98
C ALA A 240 -3.50 11.59 21.75
N GLY A 241 -3.72 10.43 22.38
CA GLY A 241 -4.97 9.67 22.24
C GLY A 241 -5.14 8.92 20.92
N THR A 242 -4.12 8.91 20.03
CA THR A 242 -4.16 8.08 18.80
C THR A 242 -4.27 6.60 19.15
N TYR A 243 -3.61 6.15 20.21
CA TYR A 243 -3.65 4.79 20.74
C TYR A 243 -3.87 4.80 22.25
N THR A 244 -4.49 3.75 22.77
CA THR A 244 -4.68 3.56 24.23
C THR A 244 -3.32 3.60 24.94
N GLY A 245 -3.20 4.39 26.00
CA GLY A 245 -1.96 4.55 26.77
C GLY A 245 -0.92 5.51 26.18
N VAL A 246 -1.22 6.17 25.05
CA VAL A 246 -0.40 7.23 24.46
C VAL A 246 -1.06 8.58 24.73
N ASP A 247 -0.80 9.14 25.91
CA ASP A 247 -1.49 10.32 26.44
C ASP A 247 -0.83 11.65 26.06
N GLN A 248 0.32 11.60 25.41
CA GLN A 248 1.07 12.77 24.93
C GLN A 248 1.44 12.61 23.47
N GLY A 249 1.64 13.74 22.77
CA GLY A 249 2.15 13.74 21.42
C GLY A 249 3.56 13.16 21.35
N VAL A 250 3.82 12.27 20.37
CA VAL A 250 5.12 11.63 20.19
C VAL A 250 5.74 12.12 18.90
N GLU A 251 6.88 12.82 18.99
CA GLU A 251 7.62 13.28 17.82
C GLU A 251 8.32 12.13 17.11
N THR A 252 8.19 12.10 15.78
CA THR A 252 8.83 11.16 14.86
C THR A 252 8.95 11.78 13.48
N TYR A 253 9.25 10.99 12.47
CA TYR A 253 9.19 11.42 11.08
C TYR A 253 8.25 10.53 10.26
N ALA A 254 7.86 11.02 9.10
CA ALA A 254 6.94 10.33 8.22
C ALA A 254 7.45 10.29 6.77
N VAL A 255 6.96 9.29 6.06
CA VAL A 255 6.95 9.16 4.60
C VAL A 255 5.51 9.25 4.12
N THR A 256 5.28 9.13 2.80
CA THR A 256 3.94 9.02 2.23
C THR A 256 3.75 7.65 1.59
N ALA A 257 2.64 6.99 1.86
CA ALA A 257 2.20 5.85 1.07
C ALA A 257 1.87 6.30 -0.35
N THR A 258 2.31 5.57 -1.35
CA THR A 258 2.04 5.86 -2.76
C THR A 258 1.57 4.62 -3.49
N VAL A 259 0.82 4.81 -4.55
CA VAL A 259 0.38 3.75 -5.45
C VAL A 259 1.22 3.81 -6.72
N VAL A 260 1.84 2.68 -7.05
CA VAL A 260 2.79 2.55 -8.16
C VAL A 260 2.42 1.42 -9.09
N THR A 261 2.89 1.51 -10.33
CA THR A 261 2.70 0.52 -11.38
C THR A 261 3.94 0.44 -12.27
N SER A 262 3.94 -0.44 -13.26
CA SER A 262 4.95 -0.53 -14.32
C SER A 262 4.57 0.31 -15.52
N GLU A 263 5.56 0.82 -16.26
CA GLU A 263 5.33 1.46 -17.57
C GLU A 263 4.68 0.53 -18.60
N ASN A 264 4.75 -0.78 -18.36
CA ASN A 264 4.16 -1.80 -19.23
C ASN A 264 2.69 -2.11 -18.91
N THR A 265 2.13 -1.53 -17.86
CA THR A 265 0.71 -1.68 -17.53
C THR A 265 -0.14 -0.87 -18.50
N SER A 266 -1.31 -1.37 -18.89
CA SER A 266 -2.18 -0.72 -19.88
C SER A 266 -2.59 0.70 -19.45
N ASP A 267 -2.49 1.67 -20.38
CA ASP A 267 -2.92 3.05 -20.16
C ASP A 267 -4.40 3.13 -19.82
N GLU A 268 -5.24 2.32 -20.47
CA GLU A 268 -6.68 2.26 -20.26
C GLU A 268 -7.01 1.73 -18.87
N MET A 269 -6.32 0.67 -18.43
CA MET A 269 -6.49 0.10 -17.09
C MET A 269 -6.13 1.13 -16.01
N ILE A 270 -4.98 1.78 -16.13
CA ILE A 270 -4.52 2.77 -15.17
C ILE A 270 -5.41 4.02 -15.19
N TYR A 271 -5.86 4.47 -16.36
CA TYR A 271 -6.81 5.55 -16.47
C TYR A 271 -8.12 5.24 -15.72
N ALA A 272 -8.70 4.05 -15.94
CA ALA A 272 -9.93 3.61 -15.28
C ALA A 272 -9.75 3.54 -13.75
N LEU A 273 -8.64 2.97 -13.27
CA LEU A 273 -8.32 2.89 -11.84
C LEU A 273 -8.20 4.28 -11.20
N VAL A 274 -7.41 5.17 -11.82
CA VAL A 274 -7.20 6.53 -11.30
C VAL A 274 -8.50 7.31 -11.31
N LYS A 275 -9.26 7.25 -12.40
CA LYS A 275 -10.58 7.87 -12.51
C LYS A 275 -11.52 7.37 -11.42
N GLY A 276 -11.63 6.06 -11.25
CA GLY A 276 -12.48 5.45 -10.21
C GLY A 276 -12.15 5.94 -8.80
N VAL A 277 -10.85 6.05 -8.48
CA VAL A 277 -10.40 6.56 -7.17
C VAL A 277 -10.76 8.03 -6.96
N PHE A 278 -10.45 8.90 -7.93
CA PHE A 278 -10.64 10.35 -7.76
C PHE A 278 -12.10 10.79 -7.89
N GLU A 279 -12.91 10.13 -8.70
CA GLU A 279 -14.35 10.44 -8.81
C GLU A 279 -15.16 9.94 -7.61
N HIS A 280 -14.62 8.96 -6.86
CA HIS A 280 -15.26 8.41 -5.66
C HIS A 280 -14.40 8.60 -4.40
N LEU A 281 -13.65 9.72 -4.35
CA LEU A 281 -12.70 10.02 -3.27
C LEU A 281 -13.37 10.10 -1.89
N ASP A 282 -14.62 10.55 -1.82
CA ASP A 282 -15.35 10.63 -0.55
C ASP A 282 -15.65 9.23 0.01
N GLU A 283 -16.02 8.26 -0.83
CA GLU A 283 -16.15 6.85 -0.40
C GLU A 283 -14.82 6.30 0.11
N LEU A 284 -13.72 6.63 -0.55
CA LEU A 284 -12.40 6.20 -0.12
C LEU A 284 -12.02 6.82 1.23
N ARG A 285 -12.31 8.11 1.46
CA ARG A 285 -12.09 8.80 2.74
C ARG A 285 -12.87 8.17 3.89
N ASP A 286 -14.11 7.76 3.63
CA ASP A 286 -14.98 7.15 4.65
C ASP A 286 -14.59 5.71 4.96
N ALA A 287 -13.88 5.04 4.06
CA ALA A 287 -13.52 3.64 4.20
C ALA A 287 -12.49 3.37 5.32
N HIS A 288 -11.60 4.34 5.62
CA HIS A 288 -10.59 4.19 6.66
C HIS A 288 -10.18 5.54 7.26
N LYS A 289 -9.94 5.58 8.58
CA LYS A 289 -9.58 6.83 9.30
C LYS A 289 -8.33 7.50 8.72
N ALA A 290 -7.31 6.72 8.33
CA ALA A 290 -6.08 7.24 7.73
C ALA A 290 -6.32 7.92 6.36
N PHE A 291 -7.45 7.67 5.68
CA PHE A 291 -7.74 8.23 4.37
C PHE A 291 -8.47 9.58 4.43
N ARG A 292 -8.93 10.00 5.61
CA ARG A 292 -9.67 11.27 5.77
C ARG A 292 -8.90 12.51 5.37
N VAL A 293 -7.57 12.43 5.34
CA VAL A 293 -6.67 13.52 4.95
C VAL A 293 -6.47 13.65 3.43
N LEU A 294 -7.00 12.71 2.64
CA LEU A 294 -6.82 12.69 1.19
C LEU A 294 -7.53 13.88 0.53
N SER A 295 -6.85 14.49 -0.41
CA SER A 295 -7.40 15.50 -1.32
C SER A 295 -6.71 15.35 -2.69
N PRO A 296 -7.32 15.81 -3.79
CA PRO A 296 -6.65 15.78 -5.09
C PRO A 296 -5.25 16.41 -5.04
N ASP A 297 -5.10 17.52 -4.33
CA ASP A 297 -3.82 18.23 -4.20
C ASP A 297 -2.78 17.38 -3.45
N SER A 298 -3.14 16.81 -2.28
CA SER A 298 -2.21 15.98 -1.50
C SER A 298 -1.84 14.70 -2.22
N MET A 299 -2.77 14.11 -2.97
CA MET A 299 -2.55 12.86 -3.72
C MET A 299 -1.64 13.02 -4.94
N LEU A 300 -1.36 14.24 -5.37
CA LEU A 300 -0.43 14.54 -6.47
C LEU A 300 0.94 15.03 -6.00
N GLN A 301 1.21 15.00 -4.69
CA GLN A 301 2.49 15.37 -4.09
C GLN A 301 3.29 14.15 -3.64
N GLY A 302 4.61 14.33 -3.43
CA GLY A 302 5.49 13.28 -2.90
C GLY A 302 5.73 12.09 -3.84
N LEU A 303 5.41 12.22 -5.11
CA LEU A 303 5.60 11.18 -6.12
C LEU A 303 7.08 11.12 -6.54
N SER A 304 7.74 10.01 -6.30
CA SER A 304 9.19 9.84 -6.48
C SER A 304 9.58 9.15 -7.80
N ALA A 305 8.63 8.61 -8.55
CA ALA A 305 8.82 8.08 -9.90
C ALA A 305 7.99 8.88 -10.90
N PRO A 306 8.31 8.84 -12.21
CA PRO A 306 7.49 9.48 -13.24
C PRO A 306 6.03 9.00 -13.21
N LEU A 307 5.09 9.89 -13.54
CA LEU A 307 3.68 9.52 -13.65
C LEU A 307 3.45 8.53 -14.81
N HIS A 308 2.54 7.57 -14.60
CA HIS A 308 2.08 6.69 -15.66
C HIS A 308 1.26 7.46 -16.70
N PRO A 309 1.38 7.17 -18.01
CA PRO A 309 0.64 7.91 -19.04
C PRO A 309 -0.88 7.89 -18.85
N GLY A 310 -1.47 6.74 -18.46
CA GLY A 310 -2.90 6.62 -18.16
C GLY A 310 -3.35 7.52 -16.99
N ALA A 311 -2.54 7.63 -15.93
CA ALA A 311 -2.80 8.55 -14.83
C ALA A 311 -2.69 10.02 -15.28
N LEU A 312 -1.62 10.34 -16.02
CA LEU A 312 -1.39 11.69 -16.55
C LEU A 312 -2.51 12.15 -17.48
N LYS A 313 -3.09 11.25 -18.30
CA LYS A 313 -4.24 11.53 -19.13
C LYS A 313 -5.42 12.04 -18.30
N TYR A 314 -5.80 11.32 -17.25
CA TYR A 314 -6.89 11.75 -16.35
C TYR A 314 -6.59 13.11 -15.70
N TYR A 315 -5.37 13.31 -15.20
CA TYR A 315 -5.00 14.57 -14.54
C TYR A 315 -5.04 15.77 -15.48
N ARG A 316 -4.66 15.60 -16.75
CA ARG A 316 -4.78 16.65 -17.78
C ARG A 316 -6.23 17.00 -18.08
N GLU A 317 -7.12 16.01 -18.17
CA GLU A 317 -8.56 16.23 -18.35
C GLU A 317 -9.18 17.02 -17.18
N ARG A 318 -8.62 16.88 -15.97
CA ARG A 318 -9.03 17.64 -14.77
C ARG A 318 -8.33 18.99 -14.61
N GLY A 319 -7.34 19.30 -15.46
CA GLY A 319 -6.55 20.52 -15.38
C GLY A 319 -5.56 20.55 -14.20
N TRP A 320 -5.13 19.40 -13.70
CA TRP A 320 -4.24 19.27 -12.53
C TRP A 320 -2.75 19.13 -12.92
N LYS A 321 -2.45 18.77 -14.15
CA LYS A 321 -1.07 18.61 -14.72
C LYS A 321 -1.00 19.09 -16.16
#